data_67e09e4b3b1203f1b7430591fa27b04f
#
_entry.id   67e09e4b3b1203f1b7430591fa27b04f
#
_cell.length_a   1.000
_cell.length_b   1.000
_cell.length_c   1.000
_cell.angle_alpha   90.00
_cell.angle_beta   90.00
_cell.angle_gamma   90.00
#
_symmetry.space_group_name_H-M   'P 1'
#
loop_
_entity.id
_entity.type
_entity.pdbx_description
1 polymer ?
#
loop_
_entity_poly.entity_id
_entity_poly.type
_entity_poly.pdbx_seq_one_letter_code
_entity_poly.pdbx_strand_id
1 'polypeptide(L)'
;MPYDNDPSDSPPDAEPLGGAAPSAPAAPLSAVQLSAVSDVLGAYPVAEELGRRFQQAGFRLALVGGSVRDALLGRLGNDLDFTTDARPEQILALLKPWADAIWDVGIAFGTVGARKKARPTADPEHGEPFDFQIEITTYRSEAYDRDSRKPEVSYGDTIEEDLVRRDFTVNAMAVALPEVAFIDPHHGLDDLAAQVLRTPGTPEASFSDDPLRMLRAARFAAQLDFEVAPEVVTAMTEMAERIDIVSAERVQAELNKLLLSAHPRKGLLLLVDTGLAERVLPELPALRLERDEHHRHKDVYDHSLTVLEQAIALEDEGPDLTLRLAALLHDIGKPRTRRFEDGGGVSFHHHELVGAKMTKKRLRELKYSNELIADVSRLVELHLRFHGYGSGEWTDSAVRRYVRDAGPLLSRLHKLTRSDCTTRNMKKAAALSRSYDGLEQRIAELQEKEELGAIRPDLNGHEIMAILDVKGREVGAAYDFLLELRLENGPMGPEAAEAALREWWAGREQ
;
A
#
# COMPACT_ATOMS: atom_id res chain seq x y z
N MET A 1 79.85 -2.83 2.99
CA MET A 1 79.49 -1.42 2.80
C MET A 1 78.05 -1.27 3.25
N PRO A 2 77.81 -0.53 4.34
CA PRO A 2 76.49 -0.36 4.90
C PRO A 2 75.71 0.75 4.17
N TYR A 3 74.40 0.55 3.99
CA TYR A 3 73.50 1.58 3.51
C TYR A 3 73.02 2.42 4.72
N ASP A 4 73.21 3.74 4.58
CA ASP A 4 72.73 4.76 5.52
C ASP A 4 71.18 4.80 5.51
N ASN A 5 70.57 4.73 6.70
CA ASN A 5 69.20 5.08 6.99
C ASN A 5 69.15 6.60 7.25
N ASP A 6 68.47 7.33 6.41
CA ASP A 6 68.02 8.71 6.66
C ASP A 6 66.62 8.70 7.27
N PRO A 7 66.40 9.24 8.47
CA PRO A 7 65.09 9.26 9.12
C PRO A 7 64.44 10.65 8.95
N SER A 8 63.90 10.94 7.75
CA SER A 8 63.11 12.17 7.56
C SER A 8 62.04 11.99 6.46
N ASP A 9 61.04 11.13 6.77
CA ASP A 9 59.74 11.19 6.05
C ASP A 9 58.65 10.83 7.04
N SER A 10 58.24 11.85 7.81
CA SER A 10 56.96 11.80 8.55
C SER A 10 55.87 12.30 7.63
N PRO A 11 54.72 11.61 7.52
CA PRO A 11 53.59 12.12 6.73
C PRO A 11 53.01 13.38 7.40
N PRO A 12 52.51 14.33 6.60
CA PRO A 12 51.92 15.56 7.14
C PRO A 12 50.71 15.26 8.00
N ASP A 13 50.62 15.95 9.14
CA ASP A 13 49.50 15.95 10.05
C ASP A 13 48.18 16.18 9.28
N ALA A 14 47.26 15.23 9.41
CA ALA A 14 45.88 15.39 8.95
C ALA A 14 45.22 16.48 9.81
N GLU A 15 44.89 17.62 9.17
CA GLU A 15 44.03 18.64 9.77
C GLU A 15 42.71 17.98 10.23
N PRO A 16 42.17 18.28 11.42
CA PRO A 16 40.87 17.83 11.83
C PRO A 16 39.81 18.45 10.91
N LEU A 17 39.04 17.60 10.25
CA LEU A 17 37.84 18.00 9.47
C LEU A 17 37.00 18.91 10.35
N GLY A 18 36.82 20.15 9.88
CA GLY A 18 36.14 21.20 10.62
C GLY A 18 34.76 20.75 11.08
N GLY A 19 34.58 20.84 12.40
CA GLY A 19 33.27 20.66 13.02
C GLY A 19 32.28 21.61 12.36
N ALA A 20 31.15 21.06 11.89
CA ALA A 20 30.04 21.87 11.40
C ALA A 20 29.67 22.89 12.48
N ALA A 21 29.63 24.17 12.11
CA ALA A 21 29.17 25.22 13.00
C ALA A 21 27.76 24.88 13.50
N PRO A 22 27.43 25.10 14.79
CA PRO A 22 26.07 24.90 15.27
C PRO A 22 25.11 25.71 14.39
N SER A 23 24.10 25.06 13.85
CA SER A 23 23.04 25.70 13.08
C SER A 23 22.40 26.80 13.92
N ALA A 24 22.14 27.95 13.32
CA ALA A 24 21.44 29.04 13.98
C ALA A 24 20.11 28.49 14.55
N PRO A 25 19.67 28.94 15.75
CA PRO A 25 18.41 28.51 16.30
C PRO A 25 17.29 28.79 15.29
N ALA A 26 16.40 27.80 15.08
CA ALA A 26 15.25 27.95 14.20
C ALA A 26 14.47 29.22 14.53
N ALA A 27 13.95 29.90 13.50
CA ALA A 27 13.15 31.08 13.71
C ALA A 27 11.94 30.73 14.62
N PRO A 28 11.58 31.58 15.60
CA PRO A 28 10.46 31.29 16.47
C PRO A 28 9.18 31.13 15.65
N LEU A 29 8.35 30.14 16.03
CA LEU A 29 7.03 29.95 15.42
C LEU A 29 6.25 31.24 15.37
N SER A 30 5.58 31.50 14.27
CA SER A 30 4.60 32.60 14.22
C SER A 30 3.45 32.32 15.19
N ALA A 31 2.74 33.37 15.59
CA ALA A 31 1.59 33.25 16.51
C ALA A 31 0.54 32.24 15.99
N VAL A 32 0.35 32.16 14.69
CA VAL A 32 -0.57 31.20 14.05
C VAL A 32 -0.07 29.76 14.18
N GLN A 33 1.22 29.52 14.03
CA GLN A 33 1.83 28.22 14.17
C GLN A 33 1.87 27.74 15.62
N LEU A 34 2.14 28.65 16.57
CA LEU A 34 2.02 28.38 18.00
C LEU A 34 0.60 28.02 18.39
N SER A 35 -0.40 28.75 17.84
CA SER A 35 -1.81 28.43 18.04
C SER A 35 -2.14 27.04 17.51
N ALA A 36 -1.74 26.70 16.29
CA ALA A 36 -2.00 25.40 15.69
C ALA A 36 -1.40 24.24 16.54
N VAL A 37 -0.17 24.38 17.01
CA VAL A 37 0.47 23.40 17.91
C VAL A 37 -0.28 23.31 19.25
N SER A 38 -0.67 24.46 19.82
CA SER A 38 -1.42 24.53 21.07
C SER A 38 -2.82 23.91 20.93
N ASP A 39 -3.52 24.20 19.83
CA ASP A 39 -4.85 23.66 19.55
C ASP A 39 -4.84 22.15 19.40
N VAL A 40 -3.80 21.64 18.72
CA VAL A 40 -3.59 20.19 18.59
C VAL A 40 -3.29 19.54 19.92
N LEU A 41 -2.35 20.10 20.70
CA LEU A 41 -2.03 19.55 22.02
C LEU A 41 -3.19 19.69 22.99
N GLY A 42 -4.00 20.76 22.86
CA GLY A 42 -5.25 20.90 23.58
C GLY A 42 -6.28 19.80 23.26
N ALA A 43 -6.24 19.25 22.07
CA ALA A 43 -7.06 18.10 21.68
C ALA A 43 -6.52 16.75 22.20
N TYR A 44 -5.25 16.70 22.64
CA TYR A 44 -4.58 15.50 23.16
C TYR A 44 -4.17 15.64 24.63
N PRO A 45 -5.10 15.56 25.59
CA PRO A 45 -4.79 15.65 27.02
C PRO A 45 -3.79 14.57 27.48
N VAL A 46 -3.75 13.45 26.75
CA VAL A 46 -2.81 12.35 26.93
C VAL A 46 -1.36 12.80 26.77
N ALA A 47 -1.06 13.68 25.81
CA ALA A 47 0.29 14.16 25.54
C ALA A 47 0.82 15.02 26.70
N GLU A 48 0.00 15.94 27.21
CA GLU A 48 0.37 16.79 28.34
C GLU A 48 0.52 15.99 29.66
N GLU A 49 -0.38 15.03 29.88
CA GLU A 49 -0.30 14.13 31.05
C GLU A 49 0.99 13.30 31.04
N LEU A 50 1.35 12.74 29.87
CA LEU A 50 2.61 12.02 29.70
C LEU A 50 3.82 12.93 29.94
N GLY A 51 3.82 14.13 29.36
CA GLY A 51 4.88 15.12 29.56
C GLY A 51 5.14 15.40 31.04
N ARG A 52 4.09 15.68 31.82
CA ARG A 52 4.21 15.89 33.28
C ARG A 52 4.72 14.65 34.02
N ARG A 53 4.28 13.47 33.63
CA ARG A 53 4.70 12.20 34.25
C ARG A 53 6.19 11.94 34.03
N PHE A 54 6.71 12.14 32.83
CA PHE A 54 8.13 11.98 32.51
C PHE A 54 8.96 13.05 33.22
N GLN A 55 8.54 14.30 33.20
CA GLN A 55 9.21 15.41 33.88
C GLN A 55 9.33 15.16 35.41
N GLN A 56 8.25 14.69 36.05
CA GLN A 56 8.28 14.34 37.49
C GLN A 56 9.26 13.22 37.83
N ALA A 57 9.52 12.32 36.87
CA ALA A 57 10.51 11.26 36.98
C ALA A 57 11.93 11.70 36.57
N GLY A 58 12.11 12.96 36.15
CA GLY A 58 13.40 13.53 35.76
C GLY A 58 13.81 13.23 34.31
N PHE A 59 12.85 12.85 33.47
CA PHE A 59 13.07 12.57 32.04
C PHE A 59 12.42 13.63 31.16
N ARG A 60 13.02 13.82 29.97
CA ARG A 60 12.46 14.64 28.89
C ARG A 60 11.53 13.81 28.03
N LEU A 61 10.48 14.41 27.53
CA LEU A 61 9.56 13.79 26.56
C LEU A 61 9.20 14.81 25.48
N ALA A 62 9.20 14.39 24.24
CA ALA A 62 8.72 15.22 23.13
C ALA A 62 7.82 14.40 22.20
N LEU A 63 6.73 15.02 21.73
CA LEU A 63 5.95 14.54 20.60
C LEU A 63 6.77 14.75 19.34
N VAL A 64 6.81 13.77 18.40
CA VAL A 64 7.70 13.82 17.24
C VAL A 64 7.05 13.27 15.97
N GLY A 65 7.71 13.47 14.86
CA GLY A 65 7.45 12.75 13.62
C GLY A 65 6.13 13.12 12.96
N GLY A 66 5.44 12.09 12.47
CA GLY A 66 4.17 12.22 11.79
C GLY A 66 3.12 12.95 12.62
N SER A 67 3.11 12.73 13.94
CA SER A 67 2.17 13.36 14.85
C SER A 67 2.30 14.89 14.85
N VAL A 68 3.54 15.42 14.87
CA VAL A 68 3.79 16.88 14.80
C VAL A 68 3.42 17.44 13.42
N ARG A 69 3.86 16.78 12.35
CA ARG A 69 3.54 17.18 10.99
C ARG A 69 2.02 17.24 10.76
N ASP A 70 1.31 16.16 11.11
CA ASP A 70 -0.12 16.04 10.85
C ASP A 70 -0.93 17.02 11.70
N ALA A 71 -0.43 17.33 12.91
CA ALA A 71 -0.93 18.40 13.73
C ALA A 71 -0.84 19.76 13.04
N LEU A 72 0.33 20.11 12.51
CA LEU A 72 0.56 21.37 11.79
C LEU A 72 -0.28 21.46 10.50
N LEU A 73 -0.67 20.31 9.92
CA LEU A 73 -1.56 20.22 8.76
C LEU A 73 -3.05 20.21 9.15
N GLY A 74 -3.40 20.33 10.44
CA GLY A 74 -4.78 20.26 10.94
C GLY A 74 -5.40 18.87 10.84
N ARG A 75 -4.61 17.82 10.75
CA ARG A 75 -5.04 16.42 10.69
C ARG A 75 -4.86 15.78 12.06
N LEU A 76 -5.98 15.45 12.71
CA LEU A 76 -5.95 14.80 14.03
C LEU A 76 -5.92 13.28 13.85
N GLY A 77 -4.84 12.64 14.30
CA GLY A 77 -4.72 11.17 14.39
C GLY A 77 -4.77 10.71 15.84
N ASN A 78 -4.96 9.44 16.05
CA ASN A 78 -4.92 8.79 17.37
C ASN A 78 -3.60 8.03 17.62
N ASP A 79 -2.70 8.02 16.66
CA ASP A 79 -1.35 7.46 16.77
C ASP A 79 -0.38 8.56 17.16
N LEU A 80 0.22 8.45 18.34
CA LEU A 80 1.10 9.45 18.90
C LEU A 80 2.51 8.88 19.08
N ASP A 81 3.46 9.47 18.38
CA ASP A 81 4.88 9.13 18.48
C ASP A 81 5.61 10.08 19.41
N PHE A 82 6.30 9.54 20.41
CA PHE A 82 7.11 10.30 21.33
C PHE A 82 8.56 9.84 21.30
N THR A 83 9.45 10.73 21.69
CA THR A 83 10.85 10.43 21.95
C THR A 83 11.28 10.96 23.32
N THR A 84 12.25 10.27 23.97
CA THR A 84 12.67 10.56 25.37
C THR A 84 14.13 10.14 25.61
N ASP A 85 14.74 10.73 26.65
CA ASP A 85 16.04 10.26 27.18
C ASP A 85 15.91 9.06 28.16
N ALA A 86 14.66 8.70 28.54
CA ALA A 86 14.41 7.52 29.36
C ALA A 86 14.72 6.23 28.60
N ARG A 87 15.30 5.23 29.27
CA ARG A 87 15.53 3.89 28.71
C ARG A 87 14.26 3.05 28.73
N PRO A 88 14.14 2.00 27.89
CA PRO A 88 12.91 1.21 27.76
C PRO A 88 12.34 0.70 29.08
N GLU A 89 13.18 0.27 30.00
CA GLU A 89 12.73 -0.22 31.31
C GLU A 89 12.12 0.91 32.17
N GLN A 90 12.67 2.12 32.06
CA GLN A 90 12.16 3.32 32.73
C GLN A 90 10.82 3.74 32.07
N ILE A 91 10.72 3.70 30.73
CA ILE A 91 9.47 3.96 30.01
C ILE A 91 8.37 2.98 30.47
N LEU A 92 8.68 1.67 30.52
CA LEU A 92 7.77 0.64 31.02
C LEU A 92 7.28 0.92 32.44
N ALA A 93 8.22 1.32 33.36
CA ALA A 93 7.88 1.62 34.74
C ALA A 93 6.92 2.82 34.84
N LEU A 94 7.08 3.83 33.98
CA LEU A 94 6.23 5.01 33.93
C LEU A 94 4.84 4.71 33.32
N LEU A 95 4.77 3.82 32.33
CA LEU A 95 3.52 3.51 31.63
C LEU A 95 2.64 2.49 32.39
N LYS A 96 3.23 1.53 33.13
CA LYS A 96 2.49 0.48 33.82
C LYS A 96 1.31 0.97 34.69
N PRO A 97 1.45 2.01 35.52
CA PRO A 97 0.37 2.50 36.37
C PRO A 97 -0.65 3.41 35.62
N TRP A 98 -0.41 3.70 34.34
CA TRP A 98 -1.15 4.70 33.60
C TRP A 98 -1.86 4.18 32.36
N ALA A 99 -1.23 3.29 31.57
CA ALA A 99 -1.76 2.79 30.32
C ALA A 99 -2.80 1.69 30.54
N ASP A 100 -3.76 1.59 29.62
CA ASP A 100 -4.79 0.52 29.62
C ASP A 100 -4.25 -0.78 29.06
N ALA A 101 -3.25 -0.69 28.15
CA ALA A 101 -2.48 -1.81 27.62
C ALA A 101 -1.07 -1.38 27.26
N ILE A 102 -0.10 -2.29 27.33
CA ILE A 102 1.30 -2.06 26.97
C ILE A 102 1.79 -3.24 26.13
N TRP A 103 2.63 -2.96 25.13
CA TRP A 103 3.36 -3.97 24.36
C TRP A 103 4.83 -3.57 24.22
N ASP A 104 5.69 -4.59 24.18
CA ASP A 104 7.13 -4.46 24.17
C ASP A 104 7.81 -5.02 22.91
N VAL A 105 7.02 -5.26 21.87
CA VAL A 105 7.51 -5.82 20.58
C VAL A 105 8.67 -5.00 19.98
N GLY A 106 8.71 -3.70 20.26
CA GLY A 106 9.77 -2.78 19.82
C GLY A 106 10.91 -2.56 20.81
N ILE A 107 10.93 -3.24 21.96
CA ILE A 107 11.87 -2.95 23.05
C ILE A 107 13.35 -3.16 22.65
N ALA A 108 13.61 -4.15 21.79
CA ALA A 108 14.94 -4.38 21.23
C ALA A 108 15.45 -3.20 20.37
N PHE A 109 14.56 -2.33 19.95
CA PHE A 109 14.83 -1.11 19.18
C PHE A 109 14.61 0.17 20.01
N GLY A 110 14.46 0.03 21.31
CA GLY A 110 14.28 1.16 22.23
C GLY A 110 12.86 1.73 22.25
N THR A 111 11.86 1.05 21.66
CA THR A 111 10.47 1.52 21.58
C THR A 111 9.56 0.71 22.49
N VAL A 112 8.70 1.39 23.22
CA VAL A 112 7.62 0.81 24.04
C VAL A 112 6.30 1.36 23.53
N GLY A 113 5.36 0.47 23.22
CA GLY A 113 4.02 0.84 22.82
C GLY A 113 3.02 0.77 23.98
N ALA A 114 2.03 1.65 23.95
CA ALA A 114 0.95 1.67 24.91
C ALA A 114 -0.37 2.09 24.27
N ARG A 115 -1.48 1.73 24.92
CA ARG A 115 -2.82 2.20 24.59
C ARG A 115 -3.43 2.92 25.78
N LYS A 116 -4.05 4.05 25.52
CA LYS A 116 -4.79 4.83 26.50
C LYS A 116 -6.12 5.30 25.96
N LYS A 117 -7.19 5.01 26.68
CA LYS A 117 -8.52 5.59 26.41
C LYS A 117 -8.63 6.93 27.12
N ALA A 118 -8.87 7.99 26.36
CA ALA A 118 -9.10 9.31 26.90
C ALA A 118 -10.22 10.03 26.14
N ARG A 119 -10.99 10.85 26.85
CA ARG A 119 -12.01 11.68 26.23
C ARG A 119 -11.39 12.95 25.64
N PRO A 120 -11.92 13.45 24.50
CA PRO A 120 -11.48 14.73 23.95
C PRO A 120 -11.75 15.88 24.94
N THR A 121 -10.83 16.82 25.02
CA THR A 121 -10.98 18.00 25.87
C THR A 121 -12.11 18.94 25.40
N ALA A 122 -12.44 18.91 24.11
CA ALA A 122 -13.49 19.77 23.53
C ALA A 122 -14.91 19.40 23.97
N ASP A 123 -15.14 18.15 24.36
CA ASP A 123 -16.42 17.68 24.93
C ASP A 123 -16.20 16.59 25.98
N PRO A 124 -15.75 16.95 27.19
CA PRO A 124 -15.43 15.97 28.23
C PRO A 124 -16.64 15.24 28.81
N GLU A 125 -17.86 15.75 28.60
CA GLU A 125 -19.08 15.17 29.14
C GLU A 125 -19.80 14.23 28.16
N HIS A 126 -19.73 14.52 26.84
CA HIS A 126 -20.51 13.81 25.81
C HIS A 126 -19.67 13.17 24.70
N GLY A 127 -18.36 13.53 24.58
CA GLY A 127 -17.47 12.95 23.58
C GLY A 127 -17.17 11.48 23.86
N GLU A 128 -17.25 10.64 22.82
CA GLU A 128 -16.80 9.25 22.91
C GLU A 128 -15.29 9.21 23.19
N PRO A 129 -14.82 8.29 24.06
CA PRO A 129 -13.40 8.16 24.35
C PRO A 129 -12.62 7.71 23.12
N PHE A 130 -11.53 8.40 22.78
CA PHE A 130 -10.59 7.95 21.79
C PHE A 130 -9.66 6.88 22.36
N ASP A 131 -9.33 5.89 21.53
CA ASP A 131 -8.29 4.90 21.78
C ASP A 131 -6.98 5.44 21.20
N PHE A 132 -6.15 6.06 22.05
CA PHE A 132 -4.83 6.54 21.64
C PHE A 132 -3.84 5.38 21.63
N GLN A 133 -3.18 5.20 20.49
CA GLN A 133 -2.01 4.38 20.35
C GLN A 133 -0.79 5.27 20.56
N ILE A 134 0.13 4.84 21.41
CA ILE A 134 1.26 5.63 21.86
C ILE A 134 2.50 4.80 21.67
N GLU A 135 3.47 5.34 20.95
CA GLU A 135 4.80 4.76 20.82
C GLU A 135 5.82 5.73 21.41
N ILE A 136 6.60 5.26 22.40
CA ILE A 136 7.66 6.05 23.04
C ILE A 136 8.98 5.39 22.75
N THR A 137 9.88 6.13 22.10
CA THR A 137 11.20 5.65 21.70
C THR A 137 12.29 6.40 22.45
N THR A 138 13.24 5.68 23.01
CA THR A 138 14.46 6.29 23.57
C THR A 138 15.27 6.97 22.47
N TYR A 139 15.87 8.15 22.72
CA TYR A 139 16.79 8.79 21.77
C TYR A 139 17.81 7.80 21.23
N ARG A 140 17.99 7.79 19.93
CA ARG A 140 18.92 6.87 19.29
C ARG A 140 20.03 7.65 18.59
N SER A 141 21.25 7.12 18.65
CA SER A 141 22.36 7.43 17.75
C SER A 141 22.73 6.14 17.05
N GLU A 142 22.22 5.89 15.84
CA GLU A 142 22.51 4.63 15.14
C GLU A 142 23.82 4.71 14.37
N ALA A 143 24.69 3.71 14.55
CA ALA A 143 25.73 3.38 13.59
C ALA A 143 25.28 2.10 12.86
N TYR A 144 24.94 2.22 11.58
CA TYR A 144 24.73 1.03 10.76
C TYR A 144 26.09 0.47 10.31
N ASP A 145 26.32 -0.80 10.58
CA ASP A 145 27.34 -1.56 9.86
C ASP A 145 26.85 -1.76 8.42
N ARG A 146 27.63 -1.29 7.44
CA ARG A 146 27.27 -1.25 6.01
C ARG A 146 26.84 -2.60 5.42
N ASP A 147 27.21 -3.70 6.09
CA ASP A 147 26.96 -5.07 5.63
C ASP A 147 25.99 -5.86 6.54
N SER A 148 25.47 -5.26 7.61
CA SER A 148 24.59 -5.95 8.56
C SER A 148 23.12 -5.57 8.37
N ARG A 149 22.26 -6.59 8.34
CA ARG A 149 20.78 -6.42 8.35
C ARG A 149 20.21 -6.08 9.74
N LYS A 150 21.04 -6.07 10.78
CA LYS A 150 20.64 -5.78 12.16
C LYS A 150 21.32 -4.50 12.59
N PRO A 151 20.58 -3.39 12.79
CA PRO A 151 21.15 -2.20 13.38
C PRO A 151 21.59 -2.51 14.82
N GLU A 152 22.81 -2.16 15.17
CA GLU A 152 23.18 -2.04 16.59
C GLU A 152 22.55 -0.75 17.11
N VAL A 153 21.55 -0.88 17.99
CA VAL A 153 20.90 0.27 18.60
C VAL A 153 21.86 0.92 19.58
N SER A 154 22.42 2.06 19.19
CA SER A 154 23.10 2.97 20.06
C SER A 154 22.14 4.04 20.56
N TYR A 155 22.09 4.29 21.85
CA TYR A 155 21.19 5.31 22.39
C TYR A 155 21.89 6.67 22.38
N GLY A 156 21.20 7.69 21.87
CA GLY A 156 21.62 9.08 21.89
C GLY A 156 21.32 9.77 23.22
N ASP A 157 22.00 10.89 23.45
CA ASP A 157 21.82 11.70 24.66
C ASP A 157 20.98 12.97 24.39
N THR A 158 20.83 13.36 23.13
CA THR A 158 20.15 14.60 22.75
C THR A 158 19.00 14.33 21.75
N ILE A 159 18.00 15.23 21.76
CA ILE A 159 16.90 15.15 20.82
C ILE A 159 17.36 15.47 19.38
N GLU A 160 18.35 16.31 19.22
CA GLU A 160 18.93 16.67 17.91
C GLU A 160 19.54 15.45 17.22
N GLU A 161 20.22 14.57 17.97
CA GLU A 161 20.71 13.29 17.46
C GLU A 161 19.57 12.38 17.01
N ASP A 162 18.45 12.37 17.71
CA ASP A 162 17.27 11.59 17.30
C ASP A 162 16.59 12.20 16.06
N LEU A 163 16.54 13.53 15.94
CA LEU A 163 15.87 14.18 14.82
C LEU A 163 16.65 14.07 13.50
N VAL A 164 17.99 14.21 13.52
CA VAL A 164 18.82 14.16 12.29
C VAL A 164 18.74 12.82 11.57
N ARG A 165 18.50 11.72 12.30
CA ARG A 165 18.42 10.37 11.74
C ARG A 165 17.02 10.00 11.22
N ARG A 166 16.03 10.89 11.31
CA ARG A 166 14.70 10.66 10.74
C ARG A 166 14.73 10.70 9.22
N ASP A 167 13.67 10.21 8.59
CA ASP A 167 13.60 10.06 7.14
C ASP A 167 13.57 11.40 6.40
N PHE A 168 12.67 12.32 6.83
CA PHE A 168 12.46 13.61 6.17
C PHE A 168 12.36 14.74 7.19
N THR A 169 12.76 15.96 6.80
CA THR A 169 12.70 17.17 7.62
C THR A 169 11.30 17.41 8.20
N VAL A 170 10.25 17.20 7.39
CA VAL A 170 8.84 17.31 7.80
C VAL A 170 8.44 16.31 8.89
N ASN A 171 9.23 15.27 9.11
CA ASN A 171 9.07 14.29 10.19
C ASN A 171 10.17 14.42 11.26
N ALA A 172 11.09 15.37 11.11
CA ALA A 172 12.18 15.65 12.02
C ALA A 172 11.93 16.89 12.90
N MET A 173 10.67 17.15 13.19
CA MET A 173 10.18 18.19 14.10
C MET A 173 9.72 17.56 15.40
N ALA A 174 9.82 18.31 16.49
CA ALA A 174 9.37 17.87 17.81
C ALA A 174 8.68 18.98 18.59
N VAL A 175 7.86 18.56 19.57
CA VAL A 175 7.26 19.46 20.58
C VAL A 175 7.61 18.91 21.96
N ALA A 176 8.50 19.59 22.69
CA ALA A 176 8.86 19.21 24.04
C ALA A 176 7.68 19.42 25.00
N LEU A 177 7.47 18.47 25.90
CA LEU A 177 6.36 18.41 26.83
C LEU A 177 6.87 18.35 28.27
N PRO A 178 6.17 18.97 29.22
CA PRO A 178 4.89 19.66 29.12
C PRO A 178 4.96 21.14 28.70
N GLU A 179 6.15 21.71 28.45
CA GLU A 179 6.37 23.14 28.20
C GLU A 179 5.82 23.63 26.85
N VAL A 180 5.47 22.70 25.93
CA VAL A 180 5.00 22.98 24.57
C VAL A 180 6.02 23.82 23.77
N ALA A 181 7.30 23.45 23.87
CA ALA A 181 8.39 24.09 23.13
C ALA A 181 8.64 23.37 21.80
N PHE A 182 8.53 24.11 20.69
CA PHE A 182 8.79 23.59 19.35
C PHE A 182 10.28 23.49 19.06
N ILE A 183 10.68 22.36 18.47
CA ILE A 183 12.08 22.02 18.15
C ILE A 183 12.13 21.61 16.68
N ASP A 184 12.86 22.38 15.87
CA ASP A 184 13.01 22.14 14.42
C ASP A 184 14.41 22.50 13.94
N PRO A 185 15.41 21.67 14.25
CA PRO A 185 16.81 21.94 13.88
C PRO A 185 17.08 21.79 12.38
N HIS A 186 16.16 21.19 11.62
CA HIS A 186 16.33 20.86 10.20
C HIS A 186 15.38 21.61 9.27
N HIS A 187 14.75 22.69 9.72
CA HIS A 187 13.83 23.50 8.93
C HIS A 187 12.65 22.72 8.32
N GLY A 188 12.16 21.72 9.05
CA GLY A 188 11.01 20.91 8.63
C GLY A 188 9.74 21.71 8.43
N LEU A 189 9.55 22.80 9.18
CA LEU A 189 8.40 23.70 9.05
C LEU A 189 8.45 24.47 7.72
N ASP A 190 9.62 24.90 7.26
CA ASP A 190 9.81 25.56 5.98
C ASP A 190 9.50 24.60 4.83
N ASP A 191 10.04 23.38 4.89
CA ASP A 191 9.78 22.32 3.90
C ASP A 191 8.28 21.89 3.91
N LEU A 192 7.64 21.86 5.08
CA LEU A 192 6.21 21.60 5.21
C LEU A 192 5.38 22.68 4.51
N ALA A 193 5.73 23.96 4.71
CA ALA A 193 5.07 25.08 4.07
C ALA A 193 5.32 25.11 2.55
N ALA A 194 6.52 24.71 2.10
CA ALA A 194 6.88 24.58 0.70
C ALA A 194 6.33 23.31 0.04
N GLN A 195 5.76 22.37 0.81
CA GLN A 195 5.30 21.07 0.36
C GLN A 195 6.42 20.24 -0.29
N VAL A 196 7.60 20.19 0.33
CA VAL A 196 8.80 19.50 -0.17
C VAL A 196 9.23 18.40 0.81
N LEU A 197 9.65 17.27 0.27
CA LEU A 197 10.29 16.17 1.00
C LEU A 197 11.80 16.26 0.84
N ARG A 198 12.50 16.56 1.93
CA ARG A 198 13.95 16.69 2.04
C ARG A 198 14.44 15.86 3.23
N THR A 199 15.64 15.29 3.15
CA THR A 199 16.27 14.58 4.29
C THR A 199 16.90 15.58 5.25
N PRO A 200 16.94 15.31 6.58
CA PRO A 200 17.61 16.18 7.55
C PRO A 200 19.12 16.34 7.31
N GLY A 201 19.78 15.27 6.89
CA GLY A 201 21.16 15.24 6.42
C GLY A 201 21.27 15.00 4.94
N THR A 202 22.40 14.48 4.47
CA THR A 202 22.53 14.13 3.04
C THR A 202 21.65 12.93 2.70
N PRO A 203 20.98 12.91 1.53
CA PRO A 203 20.16 11.77 1.12
C PRO A 203 20.95 10.47 1.04
N GLU A 204 22.22 10.53 0.63
CA GLU A 204 23.11 9.36 0.52
C GLU A 204 23.37 8.72 1.87
N ALA A 205 23.63 9.53 2.92
CA ALA A 205 23.77 9.03 4.29
C ALA A 205 22.45 8.41 4.76
N SER A 206 21.34 9.12 4.58
CA SER A 206 20.01 8.66 4.97
C SER A 206 19.63 7.32 4.35
N PHE A 207 19.87 7.13 3.03
CA PHE A 207 19.57 5.90 2.30
C PHE A 207 20.60 4.79 2.53
N SER A 208 21.79 5.14 2.96
CA SER A 208 22.77 4.16 3.43
C SER A 208 22.35 3.57 4.77
N ASP A 209 21.77 4.36 5.65
CA ASP A 209 21.25 3.93 6.94
C ASP A 209 20.02 3.03 6.80
N ASP A 210 19.02 3.45 6.02
CA ASP A 210 17.82 2.63 5.73
C ASP A 210 17.35 2.85 4.29
N PRO A 211 17.67 1.93 3.36
CA PRO A 211 17.24 2.04 1.97
C PRO A 211 15.72 2.08 1.78
N LEU A 212 14.93 1.60 2.77
CA LEU A 212 13.47 1.71 2.71
C LEU A 212 12.99 3.17 2.65
N ARG A 213 13.81 4.13 3.11
CA ARG A 213 13.47 5.55 3.03
C ARG A 213 13.25 6.04 1.60
N MET A 214 13.83 5.40 0.60
CA MET A 214 13.54 5.66 -0.82
C MET A 214 12.08 5.32 -1.17
N LEU A 215 11.55 4.18 -0.72
CA LEU A 215 10.13 3.85 -0.90
C LEU A 215 9.23 4.77 -0.07
N ARG A 216 9.69 5.16 1.13
CA ARG A 216 8.97 6.12 1.98
C ARG A 216 8.86 7.50 1.32
N ALA A 217 9.90 7.95 0.56
CA ALA A 217 9.83 9.18 -0.23
C ALA A 217 8.67 9.12 -1.25
N ALA A 218 8.59 8.05 -2.02
CA ALA A 218 7.51 7.83 -2.97
C ALA A 218 6.13 7.75 -2.28
N ARG A 219 6.05 7.07 -1.15
CA ARG A 219 4.83 7.00 -0.36
C ARG A 219 4.40 8.37 0.17
N PHE A 220 5.29 9.14 0.76
CA PHE A 220 4.96 10.46 1.30
C PHE A 220 4.61 11.46 0.20
N ALA A 221 5.28 11.40 -0.95
CA ALA A 221 4.89 12.17 -2.12
C ALA A 221 3.43 11.88 -2.54
N ALA A 222 3.03 10.59 -2.48
CA ALA A 222 1.67 10.16 -2.78
C ALA A 222 0.64 10.51 -1.67
N GLN A 223 1.02 10.44 -0.40
CA GLN A 223 0.13 10.67 0.73
C GLN A 223 -0.10 12.15 1.03
N LEU A 224 0.94 12.96 0.91
CA LEU A 224 0.94 14.37 1.27
C LEU A 224 0.74 15.28 0.06
N ASP A 225 0.88 14.74 -1.14
CA ASP A 225 0.95 15.47 -2.42
C ASP A 225 2.13 16.47 -2.46
N PHE A 226 3.25 16.10 -1.85
CA PHE A 226 4.46 16.92 -1.80
C PHE A 226 5.40 16.57 -2.95
N GLU A 227 6.21 17.54 -3.37
CA GLU A 227 7.33 17.31 -4.29
C GLU A 227 8.52 16.72 -3.53
N VAL A 228 9.33 15.92 -4.21
CA VAL A 228 10.58 15.40 -3.64
C VAL A 228 11.74 16.28 -4.12
N ALA A 229 12.57 16.70 -3.19
CA ALA A 229 13.70 17.57 -3.51
C ALA A 229 14.64 16.92 -4.55
N PRO A 230 15.17 17.70 -5.51
CA PRO A 230 15.98 17.14 -6.63
C PRO A 230 17.18 16.31 -6.17
N GLU A 231 17.85 16.71 -5.09
CA GLU A 231 18.97 15.97 -4.51
C GLU A 231 18.53 14.61 -3.95
N VAL A 232 17.30 14.51 -3.39
CA VAL A 232 16.73 13.26 -2.92
C VAL A 232 16.40 12.33 -4.10
N VAL A 233 15.83 12.87 -5.18
CA VAL A 233 15.54 12.10 -6.41
C VAL A 233 16.83 11.57 -7.05
N THR A 234 17.89 12.38 -7.07
CA THR A 234 19.21 11.98 -7.58
C THR A 234 19.75 10.80 -6.78
N ALA A 235 19.77 10.91 -5.45
CA ALA A 235 20.25 9.83 -4.58
C ALA A 235 19.38 8.58 -4.68
N MET A 236 18.04 8.71 -4.80
CA MET A 236 17.15 7.57 -5.05
C MET A 236 17.54 6.82 -6.32
N THR A 237 17.90 7.54 -7.38
CA THR A 237 18.30 6.96 -8.67
C THR A 237 19.65 6.26 -8.56
N GLU A 238 20.64 6.91 -7.95
CA GLU A 238 21.99 6.38 -7.83
C GLU A 238 22.09 5.19 -6.87
N MET A 239 21.19 5.12 -5.87
CA MET A 239 21.20 4.10 -4.82
C MET A 239 20.07 3.09 -4.92
N ALA A 240 19.31 3.08 -6.02
CA ALA A 240 18.12 2.23 -6.17
C ALA A 240 18.38 0.74 -5.87
N GLU A 241 19.56 0.22 -6.23
CA GLU A 241 19.95 -1.18 -5.99
C GLU A 241 20.02 -1.55 -4.49
N ARG A 242 20.24 -0.56 -3.61
CA ARG A 242 20.29 -0.83 -2.16
C ARG A 242 18.96 -1.32 -1.58
N ILE A 243 17.85 -1.12 -2.28
CA ILE A 243 16.54 -1.63 -1.84
C ILE A 243 16.50 -3.16 -1.78
N ASP A 244 17.38 -3.86 -2.48
CA ASP A 244 17.44 -5.31 -2.55
C ASP A 244 17.77 -5.96 -1.18
N ILE A 245 18.38 -5.22 -0.24
CA ILE A 245 18.66 -5.71 1.11
C ILE A 245 17.42 -5.63 2.03
N VAL A 246 16.40 -4.88 1.65
CA VAL A 246 15.19 -4.70 2.47
C VAL A 246 14.28 -5.92 2.34
N SER A 247 13.68 -6.35 3.46
CA SER A 247 12.77 -7.49 3.43
C SER A 247 11.52 -7.22 2.61
N ALA A 248 10.99 -8.27 1.96
CA ALA A 248 9.80 -8.16 1.13
C ALA A 248 8.57 -7.66 1.90
N GLU A 249 8.46 -7.99 3.19
CA GLU A 249 7.39 -7.56 4.07
C GLU A 249 7.42 -6.04 4.32
N ARG A 250 8.62 -5.46 4.51
CA ARG A 250 8.79 -4.01 4.65
C ARG A 250 8.47 -3.28 3.34
N VAL A 251 8.93 -3.82 2.21
CA VAL A 251 8.60 -3.30 0.88
C VAL A 251 7.09 -3.34 0.63
N GLN A 252 6.44 -4.47 0.92
CA GLN A 252 4.98 -4.64 0.81
C GLN A 252 4.23 -3.59 1.62
N ALA A 253 4.64 -3.37 2.88
CA ALA A 253 3.98 -2.42 3.77
C ALA A 253 4.02 -0.98 3.22
N GLU A 254 5.16 -0.55 2.64
CA GLU A 254 5.27 0.77 2.02
C GLU A 254 4.48 0.87 0.71
N LEU A 255 4.51 -0.17 -0.14
CA LEU A 255 3.69 -0.24 -1.35
C LEU A 255 2.19 -0.17 -1.04
N ASN A 256 1.72 -0.86 0.00
CA ASN A 256 0.33 -0.81 0.43
C ASN A 256 -0.07 0.61 0.84
N LYS A 257 0.74 1.26 1.69
CA LYS A 257 0.49 2.64 2.13
C LYS A 257 0.52 3.63 0.95
N LEU A 258 1.39 3.41 -0.04
CA LEU A 258 1.45 4.20 -1.26
C LEU A 258 0.18 4.00 -2.09
N LEU A 259 -0.21 2.76 -2.35
CA LEU A 259 -1.40 2.44 -3.14
C LEU A 259 -2.69 2.92 -2.49
N LEU A 260 -2.79 2.84 -1.15
CA LEU A 260 -3.96 3.31 -0.40
C LEU A 260 -3.98 4.82 -0.17
N SER A 261 -2.96 5.56 -0.64
CA SER A 261 -2.92 7.03 -0.54
C SER A 261 -3.91 7.71 -1.49
N ALA A 262 -4.03 9.04 -1.33
CA ALA A 262 -4.90 9.87 -2.19
C ALA A 262 -4.34 10.02 -3.62
N HIS A 263 -3.01 10.06 -3.78
CA HIS A 263 -2.34 10.34 -5.05
C HIS A 263 -1.32 9.25 -5.43
N PRO A 264 -1.71 7.96 -5.53
CA PRO A 264 -0.76 6.85 -5.74
C PRO A 264 0.02 6.98 -7.06
N ARG A 265 -0.57 7.60 -8.08
CA ARG A 265 0.10 7.87 -9.37
C ARG A 265 1.42 8.61 -9.18
N LYS A 266 1.44 9.65 -8.33
CA LYS A 266 2.64 10.47 -8.08
C LYS A 266 3.79 9.62 -7.53
N GLY A 267 3.51 8.78 -6.55
CA GLY A 267 4.51 7.88 -5.98
C GLY A 267 4.96 6.78 -6.96
N LEU A 268 4.03 6.20 -7.73
CA LEU A 268 4.34 5.18 -8.73
C LEU A 268 5.21 5.73 -9.87
N LEU A 269 4.97 6.97 -10.32
CA LEU A 269 5.83 7.66 -11.30
C LEU A 269 7.25 7.81 -10.74
N LEU A 270 7.38 8.27 -9.50
CA LEU A 270 8.68 8.43 -8.85
C LEU A 270 9.44 7.10 -8.74
N LEU A 271 8.77 6.01 -8.37
CA LEU A 271 9.38 4.68 -8.31
C LEU A 271 9.92 4.22 -9.67
N VAL A 272 9.18 4.49 -10.75
CA VAL A 272 9.60 4.11 -12.10
C VAL A 272 10.72 5.02 -12.61
N ASP A 273 10.62 6.33 -12.37
CA ASP A 273 11.60 7.30 -12.88
C ASP A 273 12.96 7.21 -12.16
N THR A 274 13.00 6.68 -10.93
CA THR A 274 14.22 6.45 -10.16
C THR A 274 14.81 5.04 -10.28
N GLY A 275 14.17 4.14 -11.02
CA GLY A 275 14.62 2.75 -11.16
C GLY A 275 14.29 1.84 -9.97
N LEU A 276 13.58 2.34 -8.95
CA LEU A 276 13.15 1.52 -7.82
C LEU A 276 12.10 0.49 -8.21
N ALA A 277 11.21 0.85 -9.15
CA ALA A 277 10.17 -0.07 -9.60
C ALA A 277 10.74 -1.32 -10.27
N GLU A 278 11.87 -1.23 -10.97
CA GLU A 278 12.57 -2.38 -11.58
C GLU A 278 12.99 -3.43 -10.54
N ARG A 279 13.18 -3.00 -9.29
CA ARG A 279 13.58 -3.86 -8.17
C ARG A 279 12.38 -4.46 -7.43
N VAL A 280 11.35 -3.66 -7.16
CA VAL A 280 10.23 -4.07 -6.29
C VAL A 280 8.98 -4.50 -7.05
N LEU A 281 8.72 -3.94 -8.24
CA LEU A 281 7.56 -4.20 -9.08
C LEU A 281 7.91 -4.08 -10.58
N PRO A 282 8.86 -4.88 -11.11
CA PRO A 282 9.40 -4.73 -12.47
C PRO A 282 8.34 -4.88 -13.56
N GLU A 283 7.19 -5.47 -13.26
CA GLU A 283 6.06 -5.57 -14.19
C GLU A 283 5.52 -4.19 -14.57
N LEU A 284 5.62 -3.19 -13.69
CA LEU A 284 5.10 -1.85 -13.93
C LEU A 284 5.91 -1.05 -14.97
N PRO A 285 7.24 -0.87 -14.83
CA PRO A 285 8.04 -0.22 -15.88
C PRO A 285 8.06 -1.02 -17.19
N ALA A 286 7.90 -2.34 -17.16
CA ALA A 286 7.79 -3.17 -18.36
C ALA A 286 6.56 -2.83 -19.23
N LEU A 287 5.56 -2.13 -18.69
CA LEU A 287 4.41 -1.63 -19.45
C LEU A 287 4.74 -0.40 -20.32
N ARG A 288 5.89 0.24 -20.12
CA ARG A 288 6.44 1.27 -21.03
C ARG A 288 6.91 0.59 -22.32
N LEU A 289 5.97 0.10 -23.12
CA LEU A 289 6.28 -0.52 -24.40
C LEU A 289 6.84 0.53 -25.35
N GLU A 290 7.91 0.19 -26.09
CA GLU A 290 8.43 1.04 -27.15
C GLU A 290 7.29 1.48 -28.07
N ARG A 291 7.20 2.79 -28.32
CA ARG A 291 6.20 3.35 -29.24
C ARG A 291 6.49 2.79 -30.63
N ASP A 292 5.53 2.11 -31.21
CA ASP A 292 5.55 1.77 -32.62
C ASP A 292 5.62 3.06 -33.45
N GLU A 293 6.44 3.09 -34.52
CA GLU A 293 6.65 4.25 -35.40
C GLU A 293 5.33 4.87 -35.94
N HIS A 294 4.24 4.14 -35.83
CA HIS A 294 2.89 4.57 -36.28
C HIS A 294 1.99 5.14 -35.18
N HIS A 295 2.45 5.37 -33.97
CA HIS A 295 1.71 6.04 -32.85
C HIS A 295 0.30 5.45 -32.56
N ARG A 296 0.03 4.18 -32.91
CA ARG A 296 -1.31 3.60 -32.85
C ARG A 296 -1.68 2.94 -31.52
N HIS A 297 -0.71 2.76 -30.62
CA HIS A 297 -0.96 2.12 -29.32
C HIS A 297 -0.89 3.17 -28.21
N LYS A 298 -1.94 3.16 -27.36
CA LYS A 298 -1.89 3.85 -26.07
C LYS A 298 -0.70 3.30 -25.29
N ASP A 299 0.02 4.18 -24.60
CA ASP A 299 1.01 3.79 -23.61
C ASP A 299 0.29 2.95 -22.54
N VAL A 300 0.62 1.64 -22.49
CA VAL A 300 -0.03 0.70 -21.57
C VAL A 300 0.28 1.06 -20.11
N TYR A 301 1.45 1.65 -19.87
CA TYR A 301 1.84 2.15 -18.56
C TYR A 301 0.93 3.29 -18.10
N ASP A 302 0.78 4.35 -18.90
CA ASP A 302 -0.10 5.47 -18.58
C ASP A 302 -1.57 5.04 -18.47
N HIS A 303 -1.99 4.09 -19.33
CA HIS A 303 -3.30 3.47 -19.24
C HIS A 303 -3.53 2.80 -17.88
N SER A 304 -2.59 1.97 -17.40
CA SER A 304 -2.74 1.27 -16.12
C SER A 304 -2.81 2.24 -14.94
N LEU A 305 -2.04 3.34 -14.97
CA LEU A 305 -2.14 4.39 -13.96
C LEU A 305 -3.50 5.12 -14.01
N THR A 306 -4.03 5.36 -15.22
CA THR A 306 -5.35 5.98 -15.40
C THR A 306 -6.48 5.06 -14.91
N VAL A 307 -6.36 3.75 -15.18
CA VAL A 307 -7.32 2.75 -14.66
C VAL A 307 -7.31 2.71 -13.13
N LEU A 308 -6.13 2.80 -12.52
CA LEU A 308 -6.01 2.91 -11.05
C LEU A 308 -6.75 4.14 -10.51
N GLU A 309 -6.54 5.33 -11.10
CA GLU A 309 -7.21 6.56 -10.69
C GLU A 309 -8.73 6.48 -10.87
N GLN A 310 -9.19 5.89 -11.97
CA GLN A 310 -10.63 5.67 -12.20
C GLN A 310 -11.22 4.64 -11.24
N ALA A 311 -10.47 3.61 -10.86
CA ALA A 311 -10.90 2.62 -9.86
C ALA A 311 -11.05 3.27 -8.47
N ILE A 312 -10.12 4.15 -8.07
CA ILE A 312 -10.20 4.94 -6.84
C ILE A 312 -11.47 5.80 -6.83
N ALA A 313 -11.81 6.44 -7.95
CA ALA A 313 -13.01 7.27 -8.05
C ALA A 313 -14.32 6.46 -7.92
N LEU A 314 -14.27 5.13 -8.06
CA LEU A 314 -15.42 4.23 -7.89
C LEU A 314 -15.46 3.56 -6.50
N GLU A 315 -14.52 3.83 -5.62
CA GLU A 315 -14.56 3.33 -4.24
C GLU A 315 -15.65 4.06 -3.45
N ASP A 316 -16.51 3.33 -2.77
CA ASP A 316 -17.66 3.81 -2.00
C ASP A 316 -17.56 3.51 -0.49
N GLU A 317 -16.77 2.51 -0.10
CA GLU A 317 -16.58 2.08 1.29
C GLU A 317 -15.18 2.43 1.85
N GLY A 318 -14.46 3.33 1.16
CA GLY A 318 -13.08 3.69 1.47
C GLY A 318 -12.05 2.94 0.61
N PRO A 319 -10.74 3.16 0.86
CA PRO A 319 -9.67 2.61 0.02
C PRO A 319 -9.65 1.08 -0.01
N ASP A 320 -9.74 0.49 -1.19
CA ASP A 320 -9.74 -0.97 -1.44
C ASP A 320 -8.44 -1.45 -2.09
N LEU A 321 -7.54 -2.02 -1.30
CA LEU A 321 -6.24 -2.50 -1.78
C LEU A 321 -6.37 -3.57 -2.88
N THR A 322 -7.34 -4.47 -2.77
CA THR A 322 -7.57 -5.54 -3.75
C THR A 322 -7.95 -4.96 -5.11
N LEU A 323 -8.88 -3.99 -5.12
CA LEU A 323 -9.29 -3.30 -6.34
C LEU A 323 -8.13 -2.48 -6.94
N ARG A 324 -7.39 -1.73 -6.12
CA ARG A 324 -6.26 -0.89 -6.58
C ARG A 324 -5.12 -1.71 -7.15
N LEU A 325 -4.77 -2.84 -6.51
CA LEU A 325 -3.78 -3.78 -7.06
C LEU A 325 -4.26 -4.41 -8.36
N ALA A 326 -5.52 -4.83 -8.45
CA ALA A 326 -6.08 -5.38 -9.68
C ALA A 326 -6.07 -4.34 -10.81
N ALA A 327 -6.45 -3.10 -10.54
CA ALA A 327 -6.43 -2.00 -11.50
C ALA A 327 -5.01 -1.69 -12.01
N LEU A 328 -4.01 -1.68 -11.11
CA LEU A 328 -2.61 -1.44 -11.49
C LEU A 328 -2.04 -2.59 -12.33
N LEU A 329 -2.42 -3.83 -12.02
CA LEU A 329 -1.79 -5.04 -12.56
C LEU A 329 -2.60 -5.72 -13.68
N HIS A 330 -3.80 -5.23 -14.06
CA HIS A 330 -4.67 -5.93 -15.00
C HIS A 330 -4.00 -6.23 -16.35
N ASP A 331 -3.15 -5.34 -16.81
CA ASP A 331 -2.51 -5.38 -18.12
C ASP A 331 -1.04 -5.87 -18.11
N ILE A 332 -0.48 -6.31 -16.98
CA ILE A 332 0.94 -6.70 -16.89
C ILE A 332 1.32 -7.90 -17.77
N GLY A 333 0.34 -8.62 -18.31
CA GLY A 333 0.54 -9.67 -19.28
C GLY A 333 0.87 -9.19 -20.70
N LYS A 334 0.52 -7.95 -21.05
CA LYS A 334 0.65 -7.41 -22.41
C LYS A 334 2.07 -7.47 -22.98
N PRO A 335 3.14 -7.09 -22.24
CA PRO A 335 4.49 -7.20 -22.78
C PRO A 335 4.88 -8.59 -23.23
N ARG A 336 4.42 -9.62 -22.51
CA ARG A 336 4.74 -11.04 -22.81
C ARG A 336 3.88 -11.66 -23.91
N THR A 337 2.71 -11.07 -24.19
CA THR A 337 1.76 -11.59 -25.18
C THR A 337 1.72 -10.74 -26.46
N ARG A 338 2.56 -9.70 -26.52
CA ARG A 338 2.68 -8.81 -27.67
C ARG A 338 3.03 -9.59 -28.95
N ARG A 339 2.21 -9.43 -30.00
CA ARG A 339 2.47 -9.95 -31.34
C ARG A 339 2.22 -8.87 -32.37
N PHE A 340 3.10 -8.81 -33.38
CA PHE A 340 2.90 -7.97 -34.54
C PHE A 340 2.11 -8.77 -35.57
N GLU A 341 1.01 -8.19 -36.05
CA GLU A 341 0.10 -8.79 -37.01
C GLU A 341 0.49 -8.40 -38.43
N ASP A 342 0.21 -9.29 -39.40
CA ASP A 342 0.36 -8.99 -40.82
C ASP A 342 -0.56 -7.81 -41.18
N GLY A 343 0.01 -6.65 -41.52
CA GLY A 343 -0.73 -5.41 -41.79
C GLY A 343 -0.49 -4.27 -40.78
N GLY A 344 0.47 -4.45 -39.85
CA GLY A 344 0.97 -3.39 -38.95
C GLY A 344 0.11 -3.15 -37.72
N GLY A 345 -0.69 -4.13 -37.31
CA GLY A 345 -1.40 -4.15 -36.02
C GLY A 345 -0.58 -4.83 -34.92
N VAL A 346 -0.92 -4.58 -33.67
CA VAL A 346 -0.38 -5.32 -32.53
C VAL A 346 -1.53 -5.94 -31.74
N SER A 347 -1.39 -7.22 -31.39
CA SER A 347 -2.33 -7.98 -30.57
C SER A 347 -1.71 -8.41 -29.24
N PHE A 348 -2.55 -8.68 -28.24
CA PHE A 348 -2.16 -9.09 -26.89
C PHE A 348 -3.05 -10.27 -26.42
N HIS A 349 -3.23 -11.27 -27.26
CA HIS A 349 -4.12 -12.39 -26.96
C HIS A 349 -3.74 -13.10 -25.66
N HIS A 350 -4.74 -13.37 -24.81
CA HIS A 350 -4.61 -14.07 -23.53
C HIS A 350 -3.71 -13.35 -22.50
N HIS A 351 -3.55 -12.01 -22.61
CA HIS A 351 -2.79 -11.24 -21.61
C HIS A 351 -3.42 -11.31 -20.22
N GLU A 352 -4.73 -11.47 -20.12
CA GLU A 352 -5.45 -11.66 -18.86
C GLU A 352 -5.00 -12.93 -18.13
N LEU A 353 -4.83 -14.05 -18.84
CA LEU A 353 -4.38 -15.32 -18.25
C LEU A 353 -2.89 -15.28 -17.87
N VAL A 354 -2.07 -14.67 -18.73
CA VAL A 354 -0.63 -14.51 -18.48
C VAL A 354 -0.42 -13.51 -17.34
N GLY A 355 -1.16 -12.40 -17.37
CA GLY A 355 -1.16 -11.37 -16.31
C GLY A 355 -1.55 -11.93 -14.95
N ALA A 356 -2.60 -12.74 -14.86
CA ALA A 356 -3.02 -13.40 -13.62
C ALA A 356 -1.91 -14.29 -13.02
N LYS A 357 -1.20 -15.05 -13.87
CA LYS A 357 -0.06 -15.89 -13.43
C LYS A 357 1.11 -15.02 -12.94
N MET A 358 1.40 -13.91 -13.63
CA MET A 358 2.45 -12.96 -13.24
C MET A 358 2.09 -12.27 -11.91
N THR A 359 0.86 -11.80 -11.75
CA THR A 359 0.31 -11.22 -10.52
C THR A 359 0.48 -12.18 -9.34
N LYS A 360 0.04 -13.44 -9.51
CA LYS A 360 0.18 -14.47 -8.47
C LYS A 360 1.63 -14.70 -8.05
N LYS A 361 2.57 -14.68 -9.00
CA LYS A 361 4.00 -14.81 -8.72
C LYS A 361 4.51 -13.60 -7.96
N ARG A 362 4.27 -12.37 -8.46
CA ARG A 362 4.77 -11.13 -7.86
C ARG A 362 4.25 -10.92 -6.45
N LEU A 363 2.95 -11.06 -6.24
CA LEU A 363 2.36 -10.86 -4.91
C LEU A 363 2.84 -11.91 -3.90
N ARG A 364 3.15 -13.14 -4.35
CA ARG A 364 3.79 -14.14 -3.47
C ARG A 364 5.22 -13.75 -3.09
N GLU A 365 6.00 -13.24 -4.03
CA GLU A 365 7.36 -12.73 -3.77
C GLU A 365 7.34 -11.58 -2.77
N LEU A 366 6.34 -10.69 -2.87
CA LEU A 366 6.09 -9.60 -1.95
C LEU A 366 5.39 -10.03 -0.64
N LYS A 367 5.19 -11.34 -0.40
CA LYS A 367 4.64 -11.90 0.84
C LYS A 367 3.21 -11.49 1.19
N TYR A 368 2.38 -11.21 0.19
CA TYR A 368 0.95 -11.01 0.43
C TYR A 368 0.25 -12.28 0.92
N SER A 369 -0.91 -12.12 1.58
CA SER A 369 -1.73 -13.25 2.01
C SER A 369 -2.26 -14.05 0.82
N ASN A 370 -2.47 -15.36 1.03
CA ASN A 370 -3.00 -16.22 -0.04
C ASN A 370 -4.39 -15.78 -0.52
N GLU A 371 -5.20 -15.22 0.34
CA GLU A 371 -6.52 -14.68 0.01
C GLU A 371 -6.39 -13.48 -0.95
N LEU A 372 -5.61 -12.46 -0.60
CA LEU A 372 -5.39 -11.30 -1.47
C LEU A 372 -4.76 -11.70 -2.80
N ILE A 373 -3.78 -12.63 -2.80
CA ILE A 373 -3.18 -13.16 -4.04
C ILE A 373 -4.24 -13.82 -4.93
N ALA A 374 -5.14 -14.62 -4.35
CA ALA A 374 -6.21 -15.28 -5.11
C ALA A 374 -7.18 -14.25 -5.69
N ASP A 375 -7.63 -13.29 -4.90
CA ASP A 375 -8.61 -12.28 -5.28
C ASP A 375 -8.08 -11.36 -6.38
N VAL A 376 -6.89 -10.78 -6.20
CA VAL A 376 -6.29 -9.89 -7.21
C VAL A 376 -6.01 -10.65 -8.51
N SER A 377 -5.44 -11.87 -8.42
CA SER A 377 -5.17 -12.68 -9.62
C SER A 377 -6.45 -13.06 -10.35
N ARG A 378 -7.55 -13.32 -9.62
CA ARG A 378 -8.85 -13.62 -10.22
C ARG A 378 -9.45 -12.41 -10.91
N LEU A 379 -9.36 -11.22 -10.32
CA LEU A 379 -9.80 -9.98 -10.96
C LEU A 379 -9.02 -9.71 -12.25
N VAL A 380 -7.70 -9.87 -12.24
CA VAL A 380 -6.85 -9.74 -13.43
C VAL A 380 -7.24 -10.75 -14.51
N GLU A 381 -7.54 -12.00 -14.14
CA GLU A 381 -8.00 -13.02 -15.08
C GLU A 381 -9.35 -12.67 -15.73
N LEU A 382 -10.24 -12.05 -14.95
CA LEU A 382 -11.62 -11.78 -15.38
C LEU A 382 -11.85 -10.41 -16.02
N HIS A 383 -10.87 -9.48 -16.01
CA HIS A 383 -11.10 -8.10 -16.42
C HIS A 383 -11.65 -7.95 -17.86
N LEU A 384 -11.30 -8.86 -18.77
CA LEU A 384 -11.85 -8.89 -20.12
C LEU A 384 -13.18 -9.65 -20.28
N ARG A 385 -13.69 -10.27 -19.20
CA ARG A 385 -14.85 -11.16 -19.28
C ARG A 385 -16.10 -10.46 -19.80
N PHE A 386 -16.27 -9.20 -19.45
CA PHE A 386 -17.34 -8.34 -19.98
C PHE A 386 -17.26 -8.21 -21.51
N HIS A 387 -16.07 -7.98 -22.06
CA HIS A 387 -15.86 -7.79 -23.49
C HIS A 387 -16.03 -9.07 -24.30
N GLY A 388 -15.86 -10.23 -23.69
CA GLY A 388 -15.98 -11.54 -24.33
C GLY A 388 -17.40 -11.93 -24.72
N TYR A 389 -18.42 -11.24 -24.21
CA TYR A 389 -19.83 -11.51 -24.54
C TYR A 389 -20.38 -10.67 -25.71
N GLY A 390 -19.51 -9.91 -26.39
CA GLY A 390 -19.82 -9.23 -27.64
C GLY A 390 -20.75 -8.02 -27.50
N SER A 391 -21.23 -7.51 -28.67
CA SER A 391 -22.14 -6.36 -28.76
C SER A 391 -23.63 -6.76 -28.71
N GLY A 392 -23.93 -8.01 -28.31
CA GLY A 392 -25.30 -8.53 -28.18
C GLY A 392 -25.89 -8.31 -26.79
N GLU A 393 -27.20 -8.57 -26.68
CA GLU A 393 -27.84 -8.60 -25.36
C GLU A 393 -27.29 -9.75 -24.50
N TRP A 394 -27.13 -9.49 -23.22
CA TRP A 394 -26.70 -10.50 -22.26
C TRP A 394 -27.81 -11.56 -22.08
N THR A 395 -27.51 -12.81 -22.44
CA THR A 395 -28.40 -13.94 -22.16
C THR A 395 -28.32 -14.29 -20.68
N ASP A 396 -29.38 -14.90 -20.15
CA ASP A 396 -29.41 -15.34 -18.74
C ASP A 396 -28.27 -16.31 -18.42
N SER A 397 -27.95 -17.21 -19.34
CA SER A 397 -26.81 -18.12 -19.25
C SER A 397 -25.47 -17.37 -19.13
N ALA A 398 -25.26 -16.33 -19.94
CA ALA A 398 -24.06 -15.51 -19.89
C ALA A 398 -23.93 -14.76 -18.55
N VAL A 399 -25.04 -14.20 -18.05
CA VAL A 399 -25.09 -13.53 -16.74
C VAL A 399 -24.79 -14.50 -15.61
N ARG A 400 -25.41 -15.68 -15.59
CA ARG A 400 -25.13 -16.70 -14.55
C ARG A 400 -23.65 -17.10 -14.52
N ARG A 401 -23.05 -17.33 -15.71
CA ARG A 401 -21.61 -17.65 -15.82
C ARG A 401 -20.74 -16.50 -15.32
N TYR A 402 -21.06 -15.26 -15.68
CA TYR A 402 -20.33 -14.08 -15.23
C TYR A 402 -20.35 -13.94 -13.70
N VAL A 403 -21.54 -14.02 -13.09
CA VAL A 403 -21.72 -13.92 -11.64
C VAL A 403 -21.00 -15.07 -10.91
N ARG A 404 -21.17 -16.30 -11.38
CA ARG A 404 -20.47 -17.48 -10.82
C ARG A 404 -18.97 -17.32 -10.88
N ASP A 405 -18.42 -16.90 -12.03
CA ASP A 405 -16.99 -16.76 -12.23
C ASP A 405 -16.39 -15.66 -11.34
N ALA A 406 -17.12 -14.57 -11.12
CA ALA A 406 -16.73 -13.48 -10.24
C ALA A 406 -16.89 -13.84 -8.75
N GLY A 407 -17.93 -14.58 -8.40
CA GLY A 407 -18.24 -14.93 -7.01
C GLY A 407 -18.30 -13.71 -6.09
N PRO A 408 -17.62 -13.72 -4.93
CA PRO A 408 -17.61 -12.60 -3.98
C PRO A 408 -16.91 -11.34 -4.51
N LEU A 409 -16.18 -11.46 -5.63
CA LEU A 409 -15.46 -10.35 -6.25
C LEU A 409 -16.31 -9.56 -7.25
N LEU A 410 -17.60 -9.86 -7.40
CA LEU A 410 -18.47 -9.29 -8.44
C LEU A 410 -18.48 -7.75 -8.42
N SER A 411 -18.64 -7.14 -7.26
CA SER A 411 -18.63 -5.68 -7.12
C SER A 411 -17.28 -5.07 -7.55
N ARG A 412 -16.15 -5.67 -7.11
CA ARG A 412 -14.81 -5.24 -7.52
C ARG A 412 -14.58 -5.43 -9.02
N LEU A 413 -15.09 -6.53 -9.61
CA LEU A 413 -14.97 -6.77 -11.04
C LEU A 413 -15.75 -5.72 -11.86
N HIS A 414 -16.94 -5.31 -11.42
CA HIS A 414 -17.68 -4.22 -12.04
C HIS A 414 -16.88 -2.90 -11.99
N LYS A 415 -16.34 -2.54 -10.83
CA LYS A 415 -15.52 -1.33 -10.66
C LYS A 415 -14.27 -1.39 -11.56
N LEU A 416 -13.56 -2.52 -11.60
CA LEU A 416 -12.39 -2.72 -12.46
C LEU A 416 -12.74 -2.59 -13.95
N THR A 417 -13.81 -3.24 -14.39
CA THR A 417 -14.24 -3.20 -15.81
C THR A 417 -14.69 -1.79 -16.23
N ARG A 418 -15.37 -1.06 -15.34
CA ARG A 418 -15.75 0.35 -15.58
C ARG A 418 -14.52 1.25 -15.64
N SER A 419 -13.53 1.04 -14.77
CA SER A 419 -12.32 1.84 -14.72
C SER A 419 -11.39 1.60 -15.91
N ASP A 420 -11.43 0.43 -16.54
CA ASP A 420 -10.65 0.13 -17.75
C ASP A 420 -11.13 0.91 -19.00
N CYS A 421 -12.30 1.54 -18.93
CA CYS A 421 -12.83 2.39 -19.99
C CYS A 421 -12.15 3.76 -20.02
N THR A 422 -10.97 3.87 -20.64
CA THR A 422 -10.18 5.11 -20.74
C THR A 422 -10.36 5.84 -22.09
N THR A 423 -11.46 5.60 -22.81
CA THR A 423 -11.68 6.24 -24.12
C THR A 423 -12.02 7.73 -23.98
N ARG A 424 -11.35 8.57 -24.79
CA ARG A 424 -11.67 10.02 -24.90
C ARG A 424 -12.90 10.30 -25.75
N ASN A 425 -13.43 9.30 -26.43
CA ASN A 425 -14.64 9.44 -27.24
C ASN A 425 -15.88 9.35 -26.34
N MET A 426 -16.50 10.50 -26.06
CA MET A 426 -17.67 10.63 -25.19
C MET A 426 -18.85 9.74 -25.61
N LYS A 427 -19.10 9.58 -26.93
CA LYS A 427 -20.16 8.69 -27.42
C LYS A 427 -19.87 7.23 -27.12
N LYS A 428 -18.60 6.80 -27.30
CA LYS A 428 -18.18 5.44 -26.99
C LYS A 428 -18.20 5.19 -25.47
N ALA A 429 -17.73 6.15 -24.67
CA ALA A 429 -17.78 6.06 -23.21
C ALA A 429 -19.22 5.91 -22.70
N ALA A 430 -20.14 6.76 -23.20
CA ALA A 430 -21.55 6.69 -22.83
C ALA A 430 -22.23 5.39 -23.28
N ALA A 431 -21.85 4.83 -24.43
CA ALA A 431 -22.37 3.55 -24.88
C ALA A 431 -21.90 2.40 -23.98
N LEU A 432 -20.62 2.38 -23.60
CA LEU A 432 -20.08 1.40 -22.68
C LEU A 432 -20.70 1.52 -21.28
N SER A 433 -20.88 2.75 -20.76
CA SER A 433 -21.55 2.96 -19.46
C SER A 433 -22.95 2.34 -19.47
N ARG A 434 -23.75 2.59 -20.52
CA ARG A 434 -25.08 1.96 -20.63
C ARG A 434 -25.04 0.44 -20.70
N SER A 435 -24.00 -0.12 -21.33
CA SER A 435 -23.83 -1.58 -21.37
C SER A 435 -23.49 -2.17 -20.01
N TYR A 436 -22.68 -1.48 -19.20
CA TYR A 436 -22.40 -1.87 -17.81
C TYR A 436 -23.66 -1.77 -16.95
N ASP A 437 -24.41 -0.64 -17.04
CA ASP A 437 -25.66 -0.44 -16.31
C ASP A 437 -26.68 -1.53 -16.68
N GLY A 438 -26.78 -1.86 -17.97
CA GLY A 438 -27.67 -2.92 -18.47
C GLY A 438 -27.30 -4.31 -17.94
N LEU A 439 -25.99 -4.64 -17.81
CA LEU A 439 -25.55 -5.88 -17.20
C LEU A 439 -25.91 -5.94 -15.71
N GLU A 440 -25.62 -4.87 -14.97
CA GLU A 440 -25.90 -4.81 -13.52
C GLU A 440 -27.40 -4.91 -13.25
N GLN A 441 -28.23 -4.22 -14.05
CA GLN A 441 -29.68 -4.35 -13.99
C GLN A 441 -30.12 -5.79 -14.27
N ARG A 442 -29.55 -6.43 -15.29
CA ARG A 442 -29.90 -7.82 -15.64
C ARG A 442 -29.51 -8.80 -14.55
N ILE A 443 -28.38 -8.58 -13.89
CA ILE A 443 -27.97 -9.37 -12.71
C ILE A 443 -29.01 -9.21 -11.59
N ALA A 444 -29.44 -7.98 -11.28
CA ALA A 444 -30.44 -7.73 -10.25
C ALA A 444 -31.78 -8.41 -10.56
N GLU A 445 -32.27 -8.31 -11.81
CA GLU A 445 -33.49 -8.96 -12.26
C GLU A 445 -33.45 -10.50 -12.14
N LEU A 446 -32.29 -11.10 -12.45
CA LEU A 446 -32.10 -12.53 -12.30
C LEU A 446 -31.95 -12.93 -10.83
N GLN A 447 -31.32 -12.10 -10.00
CA GLN A 447 -31.16 -12.35 -8.57
C GLN A 447 -32.50 -12.34 -7.83
N GLU A 448 -33.48 -11.55 -8.29
CA GLU A 448 -34.86 -11.59 -7.78
C GLU A 448 -35.60 -12.89 -8.13
N LYS A 449 -35.25 -13.53 -9.25
CA LYS A 449 -35.89 -14.75 -9.75
C LYS A 449 -35.22 -16.03 -9.24
N GLU A 450 -33.92 -15.97 -8.97
CA GLU A 450 -33.12 -17.13 -8.62
C GLU A 450 -31.90 -16.70 -7.75
N GLU A 451 -31.44 -17.58 -6.85
CA GLU A 451 -30.29 -17.31 -6.01
C GLU A 451 -28.95 -17.35 -6.81
N LEU A 452 -28.59 -16.27 -7.47
CA LEU A 452 -27.36 -16.19 -8.26
C LEU A 452 -26.08 -16.31 -7.42
N GLY A 453 -26.12 -15.88 -6.15
CA GLY A 453 -24.96 -15.91 -5.26
C GLY A 453 -24.53 -17.33 -4.82
N ALA A 454 -25.37 -18.33 -5.04
CA ALA A 454 -25.12 -19.71 -4.66
C ALA A 454 -25.56 -20.69 -5.78
N ILE A 455 -25.17 -20.40 -7.03
CA ILE A 455 -25.50 -21.27 -8.17
C ILE A 455 -24.88 -22.65 -7.95
N ARG A 456 -25.75 -23.64 -7.81
CA ARG A 456 -25.42 -25.05 -7.66
C ARG A 456 -26.44 -25.90 -8.41
N PRO A 457 -26.10 -27.15 -8.78
CA PRO A 457 -27.07 -28.07 -9.39
C PRO A 457 -28.32 -28.26 -8.52
N ASP A 458 -29.43 -28.57 -9.16
CA ASP A 458 -30.70 -28.88 -8.49
C ASP A 458 -30.66 -30.23 -7.74
N LEU A 459 -29.61 -31.03 -7.96
CA LEU A 459 -29.29 -32.27 -7.20
C LEU A 459 -27.93 -32.16 -6.53
N ASN A 460 -27.83 -32.58 -5.28
CA ASN A 460 -26.56 -32.66 -4.57
C ASN A 460 -25.81 -33.99 -4.82
N GLY A 461 -24.54 -34.07 -4.35
CA GLY A 461 -23.69 -35.23 -4.59
C GLY A 461 -24.25 -36.54 -4.00
N HIS A 462 -25.02 -36.52 -2.90
CA HIS A 462 -25.66 -37.70 -2.32
C HIS A 462 -26.83 -38.19 -3.17
N GLU A 463 -27.64 -37.28 -3.67
CA GLU A 463 -28.73 -37.59 -4.60
C GLU A 463 -28.21 -38.19 -5.90
N ILE A 464 -27.15 -37.59 -6.48
CA ILE A 464 -26.46 -38.12 -7.70
C ILE A 464 -25.99 -39.56 -7.44
N MET A 465 -25.32 -39.83 -6.30
CA MET A 465 -24.87 -41.19 -5.92
C MET A 465 -26.03 -42.18 -5.83
N ALA A 466 -27.15 -41.76 -5.24
CA ALA A 466 -28.32 -42.59 -5.09
C ALA A 466 -29.03 -42.89 -6.42
N ILE A 467 -29.07 -41.90 -7.35
CA ILE A 467 -29.75 -42.00 -8.66
C ILE A 467 -28.97 -42.90 -9.64
N LEU A 468 -27.63 -42.79 -9.64
CA LEU A 468 -26.77 -43.46 -10.63
C LEU A 468 -26.04 -44.68 -10.09
N ASP A 469 -26.09 -44.93 -8.78
CA ASP A 469 -25.31 -45.97 -8.07
C ASP A 469 -23.78 -45.87 -8.33
N VAL A 470 -23.24 -44.64 -8.33
CA VAL A 470 -21.83 -44.36 -8.65
C VAL A 470 -21.12 -43.67 -7.50
N LYS A 471 -19.78 -43.66 -7.50
CA LYS A 471 -18.93 -43.02 -6.46
C LYS A 471 -17.73 -42.29 -7.08
N GLY A 472 -17.16 -41.38 -6.29
CA GLY A 472 -15.88 -40.74 -6.63
C GLY A 472 -15.95 -39.84 -7.85
N ARG A 473 -15.09 -40.08 -8.87
CA ARG A 473 -14.94 -39.21 -10.06
C ARG A 473 -16.22 -39.13 -10.90
N GLU A 474 -17.03 -40.15 -10.90
CA GLU A 474 -18.30 -40.19 -11.67
C GLU A 474 -19.31 -39.23 -11.11
N VAL A 475 -19.41 -39.15 -9.78
CA VAL A 475 -20.24 -38.14 -9.11
C VAL A 475 -19.79 -36.72 -9.46
N GLY A 476 -18.47 -36.45 -9.49
CA GLY A 476 -17.95 -35.17 -9.92
C GLY A 476 -18.33 -34.82 -11.35
N ALA A 477 -18.18 -35.76 -12.29
CA ALA A 477 -18.57 -35.54 -13.69
C ALA A 477 -20.08 -35.30 -13.87
N ALA A 478 -20.91 -36.01 -13.10
CA ALA A 478 -22.36 -35.82 -13.09
C ALA A 478 -22.75 -34.46 -12.47
N TYR A 479 -22.08 -34.06 -11.41
CA TYR A 479 -22.25 -32.76 -10.78
C TYR A 479 -21.91 -31.62 -11.74
N ASP A 480 -20.77 -31.73 -12.45
CA ASP A 480 -20.32 -30.73 -13.45
C ASP A 480 -21.33 -30.64 -14.60
N PHE A 481 -21.86 -31.78 -15.10
CA PHE A 481 -22.92 -31.79 -16.12
C PHE A 481 -24.17 -31.04 -15.64
N LEU A 482 -24.67 -31.36 -14.45
CA LEU A 482 -25.85 -30.68 -13.90
C LEU A 482 -25.61 -29.21 -13.64
N LEU A 483 -24.39 -28.84 -13.25
CA LEU A 483 -24.03 -27.44 -13.07
C LEU A 483 -24.05 -26.67 -14.40
N GLU A 484 -23.50 -27.23 -15.47
CA GLU A 484 -23.57 -26.62 -16.79
C GLU A 484 -25.03 -26.48 -17.26
N LEU A 485 -25.86 -27.50 -17.03
CA LEU A 485 -27.28 -27.46 -17.35
C LEU A 485 -28.03 -26.37 -16.56
N ARG A 486 -27.71 -26.23 -15.27
CA ARG A 486 -28.25 -25.17 -14.41
C ARG A 486 -27.85 -23.77 -14.89
N LEU A 487 -26.61 -23.61 -15.33
CA LEU A 487 -26.12 -22.34 -15.86
C LEU A 487 -26.81 -21.97 -17.18
N GLU A 488 -27.10 -22.96 -18.04
CA GLU A 488 -27.73 -22.74 -19.33
C GLU A 488 -29.22 -22.42 -19.18
N ASN A 489 -29.97 -23.25 -18.45
CA ASN A 489 -31.44 -23.22 -18.41
C ASN A 489 -32.02 -22.51 -17.18
N GLY A 490 -31.22 -22.23 -16.15
CA GLY A 490 -31.72 -21.79 -14.86
C GLY A 490 -32.19 -22.96 -13.98
N PRO A 491 -32.90 -22.68 -12.85
CA PRO A 491 -33.44 -23.71 -11.98
C PRO A 491 -34.52 -24.51 -12.70
N MET A 492 -34.38 -25.83 -12.71
CA MET A 492 -35.33 -26.74 -13.36
C MET A 492 -36.07 -27.65 -12.36
N GLY A 493 -35.61 -27.70 -11.12
CA GLY A 493 -36.15 -28.57 -10.08
C GLY A 493 -35.58 -29.99 -10.12
N PRO A 494 -35.67 -30.72 -9.00
CA PRO A 494 -35.00 -32.03 -8.84
C PRO A 494 -35.51 -33.10 -9.82
N GLU A 495 -36.79 -33.14 -10.13
CA GLU A 495 -37.35 -34.11 -11.07
C GLU A 495 -36.80 -33.99 -12.52
N ALA A 496 -36.77 -32.75 -13.04
CA ALA A 496 -36.25 -32.50 -14.38
C ALA A 496 -34.71 -32.68 -14.41
N ALA A 497 -34.02 -32.33 -13.33
CA ALA A 497 -32.58 -32.57 -13.20
C ALA A 497 -32.25 -34.06 -13.15
N GLU A 498 -33.04 -34.87 -12.49
CA GLU A 498 -32.89 -36.33 -12.46
C GLU A 498 -33.11 -36.94 -13.84
N ALA A 499 -34.15 -36.52 -14.56
CA ALA A 499 -34.43 -37.02 -15.89
C ALA A 499 -33.27 -36.72 -16.84
N ALA A 500 -32.76 -35.48 -16.85
CA ALA A 500 -31.59 -35.07 -17.66
C ALA A 500 -30.32 -35.84 -17.27
N LEU A 501 -30.09 -36.07 -15.96
CA LEU A 501 -28.96 -36.82 -15.45
C LEU A 501 -28.97 -38.26 -15.95
N ARG A 502 -30.11 -38.94 -15.89
CA ARG A 502 -30.26 -40.33 -16.38
C ARG A 502 -30.04 -40.45 -17.88
N GLU A 503 -30.56 -39.51 -18.67
CA GLU A 503 -30.38 -39.45 -20.12
C GLU A 503 -28.90 -39.24 -20.46
N TRP A 504 -28.24 -38.27 -19.84
CA TRP A 504 -26.81 -38.02 -20.03
C TRP A 504 -25.94 -39.23 -19.66
N TRP A 505 -26.27 -39.90 -18.54
CA TRP A 505 -25.53 -41.08 -18.09
C TRP A 505 -25.66 -42.25 -19.06
N ALA A 506 -26.89 -42.55 -19.53
CA ALA A 506 -27.12 -43.62 -20.51
C ALA A 506 -26.39 -43.41 -21.84
N GLY A 507 -26.17 -42.15 -22.21
CA GLY A 507 -25.38 -41.82 -23.42
C GLY A 507 -23.87 -42.01 -23.28
N ARG A 508 -23.33 -42.20 -22.06
CA ARG A 508 -21.89 -42.48 -21.81
C ARG A 508 -21.55 -43.95 -21.74
N GLU A 509 -22.53 -44.82 -21.54
CA GLU A 509 -22.35 -46.27 -21.49
C GLU A 509 -22.41 -46.91 -22.88
N GLN A 510 -22.72 -46.15 -23.93
CA GLN A 510 -22.64 -46.53 -25.33
C GLN A 510 -21.33 -46.04 -25.98
#